data_db9c7f71cca656ccb79c500a128c3f1f
#
_entry.id   db9c7f71cca656ccb79c500a128c3f1f
#
_cell.length_a   1.000
_cell.length_b   1.000
_cell.length_c   1.000
_cell.angle_alpha   90.00
_cell.angle_beta   90.00
_cell.angle_gamma   90.00
#
_symmetry.space_group_name_H-M   'P 1'
#
loop_
_entity.id
_entity.type
_entity.pdbx_description
1 polymer ?
#
loop_
_entity_poly.entity_id
_entity_poly.type
_entity_poly.pdbx_seq_one_letter_code
_entity_poly.pdbx_strand_id
1 'polypeptide(L)'
;MSILQVTMYKLTLEWMEGNRSRSQTFTSTSHTKQRGTIRIGRDRDQCDLVLSENERSLSRLHVEIFIKENTNQFWVRNLTQEQLPPKRNPVIVDGQKILEEEAPLKVDSQIQLGKIVLKIRAIEQQQPEINQPSAQPVYGIKCPTGHVLPHDYLGLFCPHCGKGIQSGESQVLR
;
A
#
# COMPACT_ATOMS: atom_id res chain seq x y z
N MET A 1 14.52 -18.27 2.86
CA MET A 1 13.78 -17.42 3.84
C MET A 1 13.14 -16.30 3.06
N SER A 2 11.82 -16.33 2.89
CA SER A 2 11.11 -15.22 2.25
C SER A 2 11.12 -14.04 3.21
N ILE A 3 11.81 -12.98 2.86
CA ILE A 3 11.71 -11.69 3.55
C ILE A 3 10.29 -11.22 3.27
N LEU A 4 9.43 -11.24 4.29
CA LEU A 4 8.13 -10.61 4.25
C LEU A 4 8.35 -9.12 3.96
N GLN A 5 8.17 -8.73 2.72
CA GLN A 5 8.16 -7.33 2.33
C GLN A 5 6.95 -6.68 2.99
N VAL A 6 7.19 -5.95 4.06
CA VAL A 6 6.15 -5.16 4.73
C VAL A 6 5.84 -3.97 3.81
N THR A 7 4.78 -4.12 3.03
CA THR A 7 4.27 -3.01 2.22
C THR A 7 3.78 -1.91 3.16
N MET A 8 4.45 -0.76 3.12
CA MET A 8 3.99 0.41 3.84
C MET A 8 2.80 1.01 3.09
N TYR A 9 1.69 1.18 3.77
CA TYR A 9 0.51 1.80 3.18
C TYR A 9 -0.06 2.91 4.06
N LYS A 10 -0.83 3.78 3.41
CA LYS A 10 -1.65 4.80 4.05
C LYS A 10 -2.99 4.86 3.32
N LEU A 11 -4.06 4.60 4.05
CA LEU A 11 -5.44 4.62 3.56
C LEU A 11 -6.20 5.74 4.28
N THR A 12 -6.76 6.68 3.54
CA THR A 12 -7.61 7.74 4.09
C THR A 12 -9.05 7.53 3.69
N LEU A 13 -9.91 7.42 4.70
CA LEU A 13 -11.36 7.31 4.59
C LEU A 13 -12.00 8.65 4.93
N GLU A 14 -13.04 9.04 4.19
CA GLU A 14 -13.83 10.25 4.42
C GLU A 14 -15.32 9.89 4.48
N TRP A 15 -16.07 10.53 5.38
CA TRP A 15 -17.53 10.37 5.48
C TRP A 15 -18.19 11.64 6.01
N MET A 16 -19.50 11.72 5.86
CA MET A 16 -20.30 12.79 6.42
C MET A 16 -20.92 12.37 7.77
N GLU A 17 -20.70 13.17 8.78
CA GLU A 17 -21.40 13.09 10.06
C GLU A 17 -22.29 14.31 10.24
N GLY A 18 -23.59 14.13 9.97
CA GLY A 18 -24.50 15.27 9.80
C GLY A 18 -24.04 16.15 8.62
N ASN A 19 -23.79 17.43 8.90
CA ASN A 19 -23.31 18.41 7.90
C ASN A 19 -21.78 18.60 7.93
N ARG A 20 -21.05 17.73 8.61
CA ARG A 20 -19.58 17.87 8.73
C ARG A 20 -18.90 16.70 8.04
N SER A 21 -17.90 17.02 7.21
CA SER A 21 -16.99 16.01 6.69
C SER A 21 -16.02 15.57 7.78
N ARG A 22 -15.85 14.27 7.90
CA ARG A 22 -14.87 13.61 8.77
C ARG A 22 -13.93 12.78 7.93
N SER A 23 -12.70 12.68 8.37
CA SER A 23 -11.73 11.79 7.75
C SER A 23 -10.86 11.10 8.78
N GLN A 24 -10.44 9.90 8.47
CA GLN A 24 -9.49 9.13 9.28
C GLN A 24 -8.50 8.42 8.38
N THR A 25 -7.24 8.47 8.77
CA THR A 25 -6.14 7.82 8.05
C THR A 25 -5.63 6.62 8.84
N PHE A 26 -5.47 5.50 8.16
CA PHE A 26 -4.85 4.28 8.68
C PHE A 26 -3.55 4.01 7.93
N THR A 27 -2.55 3.54 8.64
CA THR A 27 -1.24 3.17 8.11
C THR A 27 -0.92 1.72 8.44
N SER A 28 0.07 1.14 7.79
CA SER A 28 0.56 -0.21 8.10
C SER A 28 1.06 -0.36 9.56
N THR A 29 1.36 0.74 10.22
CA THR A 29 1.79 0.79 11.62
C THR A 29 0.66 1.11 12.60
N SER A 30 -0.55 1.40 12.11
CA SER A 30 -1.71 1.65 12.97
C SER A 30 -2.06 0.43 13.80
N HIS A 31 -2.31 0.64 15.11
CA HIS A 31 -2.80 -0.43 15.97
C HIS A 31 -4.28 -0.64 15.67
N THR A 32 -4.61 -1.78 15.08
CA THR A 32 -5.97 -2.17 14.75
C THR A 32 -6.42 -3.35 15.62
N LYS A 33 -7.75 -3.49 15.80
CA LYS A 33 -8.36 -4.58 16.59
C LYS A 33 -7.96 -5.96 16.07
N GLN A 34 -7.81 -6.07 14.77
CA GLN A 34 -7.23 -7.25 14.14
C GLN A 34 -6.08 -6.80 13.22
N ARG A 35 -4.90 -7.34 13.46
CA ARG A 35 -3.70 -6.97 12.73
C ARG A 35 -3.88 -7.13 11.21
N GLY A 36 -3.51 -6.11 10.47
CA GLY A 36 -3.57 -6.11 8.99
C GLY A 36 -4.93 -5.82 8.40
N THR A 37 -5.93 -5.50 9.25
CA THR A 37 -7.28 -5.18 8.80
C THR A 37 -7.81 -3.93 9.49
N ILE A 38 -8.80 -3.27 8.89
CA ILE A 38 -9.50 -2.11 9.44
C ILE A 38 -10.98 -2.48 9.57
N ARG A 39 -11.44 -2.60 10.80
CA ARG A 39 -12.82 -2.96 11.12
C ARG A 39 -13.68 -1.71 11.30
N ILE A 40 -14.85 -1.70 10.68
CA ILE A 40 -15.73 -0.53 10.62
C ILE A 40 -17.14 -0.92 11.02
N GLY A 41 -17.73 -0.11 11.88
CA GLY A 41 -19.09 -0.31 12.37
C GLY A 41 -19.49 0.73 13.39
N ARG A 42 -20.42 0.38 14.31
CA ARG A 42 -20.90 1.26 15.38
C ARG A 42 -20.44 0.88 16.79
N ASP A 43 -19.76 -0.26 16.93
CA ASP A 43 -19.30 -0.79 18.21
C ASP A 43 -17.83 -0.43 18.43
N ARG A 44 -17.57 0.37 19.45
CA ARG A 44 -16.22 0.85 19.78
C ARG A 44 -15.26 -0.27 20.20
N ASP A 45 -15.77 -1.34 20.78
CA ASP A 45 -14.93 -2.44 21.25
C ASP A 45 -14.47 -3.35 20.11
N GLN A 46 -15.23 -3.40 19.01
CA GLN A 46 -14.97 -4.28 17.87
C GLN A 46 -14.39 -3.57 16.65
N CYS A 47 -14.53 -2.23 16.57
CA CYS A 47 -14.18 -1.45 15.38
C CYS A 47 -12.98 -0.53 15.60
N ASP A 48 -12.20 -0.35 14.56
CA ASP A 48 -11.11 0.62 14.46
C ASP A 48 -11.66 1.99 14.04
N LEU A 49 -12.69 1.99 13.19
CA LEU A 49 -13.46 3.15 12.80
C LEU A 49 -14.90 3.02 13.26
N VAL A 50 -15.28 3.86 14.21
CA VAL A 50 -16.66 3.97 14.69
C VAL A 50 -17.36 5.13 13.98
N LEU A 51 -18.30 4.80 13.10
CA LEU A 51 -18.98 5.81 12.28
C LEU A 51 -20.08 6.54 13.04
N SER A 52 -20.92 5.81 13.74
CA SER A 52 -21.99 6.37 14.58
C SER A 52 -22.52 5.29 15.52
N GLU A 53 -22.49 5.54 16.81
CA GLU A 53 -23.01 4.60 17.82
C GLU A 53 -24.54 4.50 17.80
N ASN A 54 -25.22 5.55 17.32
CA ASN A 54 -26.68 5.68 17.34
C ASN A 54 -27.35 5.26 16.02
N GLU A 55 -26.59 5.06 14.94
CA GLU A 55 -27.15 4.70 13.64
C GLU A 55 -27.51 3.22 13.58
N ARG A 56 -28.82 2.92 13.69
CA ARG A 56 -29.33 1.54 13.73
C ARG A 56 -29.23 0.79 12.40
N SER A 57 -29.10 1.50 11.28
CA SER A 57 -28.85 0.87 9.97
C SER A 57 -27.43 0.33 9.83
N LEU A 58 -26.55 0.73 10.75
CA LEU A 58 -25.18 0.27 10.82
C LEU A 58 -25.06 -0.90 11.80
N SER A 59 -24.42 -1.99 11.42
CA SER A 59 -24.14 -3.11 12.32
C SER A 59 -23.05 -2.75 13.32
N ARG A 60 -23.01 -3.45 14.46
CA ARG A 60 -21.95 -3.28 15.46
C ARG A 60 -20.57 -3.45 14.82
N LEU A 61 -20.37 -4.57 14.16
CA LEU A 61 -19.25 -4.83 13.25
C LEU A 61 -19.85 -5.04 11.86
N HIS A 62 -19.56 -4.15 10.90
CA HIS A 62 -20.24 -4.16 9.61
C HIS A 62 -19.34 -4.66 8.49
N VAL A 63 -18.18 -4.05 8.33
CA VAL A 63 -17.23 -4.43 7.29
C VAL A 63 -15.80 -4.47 7.84
N GLU A 64 -14.96 -5.13 7.08
CA GLU A 64 -13.52 -5.15 7.26
C GLU A 64 -12.83 -4.81 5.94
N ILE A 65 -11.90 -3.86 6.00
CA ILE A 65 -11.01 -3.52 4.88
C ILE A 65 -9.67 -4.19 5.14
N PHE A 66 -9.11 -4.85 4.15
CA PHE A 66 -7.84 -5.57 4.22
C PHE A 66 -7.08 -5.49 2.90
N ILE A 67 -5.80 -5.79 2.94
CA ILE A 67 -4.98 -5.91 1.74
C ILE A 67 -4.92 -7.37 1.31
N LYS A 68 -5.26 -7.64 0.06
CA LYS A 68 -5.17 -8.97 -0.52
C LYS A 68 -3.73 -9.21 -0.99
N GLU A 69 -3.04 -10.14 -0.37
CA GLU A 69 -1.60 -10.38 -0.57
C GLU A 69 -1.20 -10.59 -2.03
N ASN A 70 -2.02 -11.32 -2.80
CA ASN A 70 -1.73 -11.64 -4.20
C ASN A 70 -1.78 -10.42 -5.14
N THR A 71 -2.54 -9.38 -4.80
CA THR A 71 -2.77 -8.20 -5.65
C THR A 71 -2.19 -6.93 -5.06
N ASN A 72 -1.80 -6.97 -3.79
CA ASN A 72 -1.40 -5.79 -3.01
C ASN A 72 -2.41 -4.64 -3.07
N GLN A 73 -3.70 -4.99 -3.23
CA GLN A 73 -4.82 -4.08 -3.37
C GLN A 73 -5.72 -4.14 -2.15
N PHE A 74 -6.33 -3.02 -1.78
CA PHE A 74 -7.35 -2.99 -0.73
C PHE A 74 -8.63 -3.64 -1.20
N TRP A 75 -9.24 -4.42 -0.32
CA TRP A 75 -10.51 -5.11 -0.49
C TRP A 75 -11.38 -4.86 0.71
N VAL A 76 -12.68 -4.94 0.52
CA VAL A 76 -13.66 -4.89 1.60
C VAL A 76 -14.51 -6.15 1.59
N ARG A 77 -14.84 -6.66 2.77
CA ARG A 77 -15.79 -7.77 2.97
C ARG A 77 -16.85 -7.41 4.00
N ASN A 78 -18.03 -8.00 3.82
CA ASN A 78 -19.16 -7.86 4.72
C ASN A 78 -19.04 -8.85 5.89
N LEU A 79 -19.04 -8.36 7.12
CA LEU A 79 -18.96 -9.18 8.34
C LEU A 79 -20.32 -9.39 9.02
N THR A 80 -21.42 -8.86 8.46
CA THR A 80 -22.74 -8.93 9.12
C THR A 80 -23.32 -10.34 9.13
N GLN A 81 -22.82 -11.23 8.30
CA GLN A 81 -23.26 -12.62 8.23
C GLN A 81 -22.69 -13.50 9.34
N GLU A 82 -21.51 -13.13 9.85
CA GLU A 82 -20.83 -13.85 10.93
C GLU A 82 -21.47 -13.56 12.31
N GLN A 83 -22.43 -12.62 12.38
CA GLN A 83 -23.08 -12.23 13.63
C GLN A 83 -24.29 -13.12 13.95
N LEU A 84 -24.45 -13.48 15.20
CA LEU A 84 -25.61 -14.24 15.72
C LEU A 84 -26.61 -13.31 16.41
N PRO A 85 -27.90 -13.30 16.04
CA PRO A 85 -28.47 -13.88 14.83
C PRO A 85 -27.93 -13.14 13.55
N PRO A 86 -27.80 -13.84 12.44
CA PRO A 86 -27.21 -13.26 11.25
C PRO A 86 -28.03 -12.06 10.75
N LYS A 87 -27.48 -10.88 10.87
CA LYS A 87 -28.03 -9.66 10.29
C LYS A 87 -27.39 -9.44 8.93
N ARG A 88 -28.10 -9.78 7.88
CA ARG A 88 -27.64 -9.59 6.50
C ARG A 88 -27.81 -8.15 6.06
N ASN A 89 -27.08 -7.23 6.67
CA ASN A 89 -27.04 -5.85 6.22
C ASN A 89 -26.14 -5.76 4.99
N PRO A 90 -26.67 -5.31 3.85
CA PRO A 90 -25.87 -5.24 2.63
C PRO A 90 -24.83 -4.14 2.73
N VAL A 91 -23.70 -4.38 2.10
CA VAL A 91 -22.69 -3.39 1.78
C VAL A 91 -22.80 -3.06 0.30
N ILE A 92 -22.81 -1.79 -0.08
CA ILE A 92 -22.84 -1.38 -1.47
C ILE A 92 -21.49 -0.73 -1.78
N VAL A 93 -20.77 -1.28 -2.75
CA VAL A 93 -19.47 -0.76 -3.18
C VAL A 93 -19.60 -0.32 -4.63
N ASP A 94 -19.37 0.98 -4.87
CA ASP A 94 -19.47 1.59 -6.21
C ASP A 94 -20.80 1.26 -6.92
N GLY A 95 -21.90 1.20 -6.14
CA GLY A 95 -23.24 0.86 -6.62
C GLY A 95 -23.56 -0.64 -6.70
N GLN A 96 -22.60 -1.52 -6.43
CA GLN A 96 -22.81 -2.97 -6.42
C GLN A 96 -23.04 -3.48 -5.00
N LYS A 97 -24.12 -4.23 -4.80
CA LYS A 97 -24.46 -4.84 -3.50
C LYS A 97 -23.62 -6.09 -3.28
N ILE A 98 -22.89 -6.13 -2.16
CA ILE A 98 -22.12 -7.31 -1.74
C ILE A 98 -22.71 -7.87 -0.44
N LEU A 99 -22.96 -9.17 -0.41
CA LEU A 99 -23.44 -9.90 0.77
C LEU A 99 -22.35 -10.83 1.32
N GLU A 100 -21.85 -11.72 0.52
CA GLU A 100 -20.85 -12.74 0.87
C GLU A 100 -19.51 -12.54 0.14
N GLU A 101 -19.54 -11.75 -0.93
CA GLU A 101 -18.38 -11.52 -1.78
C GLU A 101 -17.49 -10.41 -1.21
N GLU A 102 -16.25 -10.43 -1.64
CA GLU A 102 -15.29 -9.35 -1.41
C GLU A 102 -15.28 -8.42 -2.62
N ALA A 103 -15.12 -7.13 -2.39
CA ALA A 103 -14.99 -6.16 -3.47
C ALA A 103 -13.66 -5.40 -3.39
N PRO A 104 -12.99 -5.16 -4.53
CA PRO A 104 -11.78 -4.37 -4.58
C PRO A 104 -12.08 -2.88 -4.35
N LEU A 105 -11.16 -2.19 -3.70
CA LEU A 105 -11.24 -0.76 -3.43
C LEU A 105 -10.14 0.00 -4.17
N LYS A 106 -10.49 1.15 -4.69
CA LYS A 106 -9.58 2.12 -5.32
C LYS A 106 -9.84 3.52 -4.78
N VAL A 107 -8.99 4.47 -5.14
CA VAL A 107 -9.25 5.89 -4.86
C VAL A 107 -10.60 6.28 -5.48
N ASP A 108 -11.36 7.05 -4.75
CA ASP A 108 -12.74 7.48 -5.04
C ASP A 108 -13.83 6.38 -4.93
N SER A 109 -13.49 5.12 -4.63
CA SER A 109 -14.50 4.10 -4.30
C SER A 109 -15.40 4.54 -3.15
N GLN A 110 -16.68 4.24 -3.26
CA GLN A 110 -17.69 4.53 -2.25
C GLN A 110 -18.21 3.23 -1.63
N ILE A 111 -18.22 3.20 -0.30
CA ILE A 111 -18.74 2.08 0.48
C ILE A 111 -19.97 2.59 1.25
N GLN A 112 -21.14 2.14 0.87
CA GLN A 112 -22.37 2.50 1.57
C GLN A 112 -22.71 1.44 2.61
N LEU A 113 -22.83 1.87 3.85
CA LEU A 113 -23.15 1.08 5.03
C LEU A 113 -24.44 1.62 5.66
N GLY A 114 -25.58 1.04 5.32
CA GLY A 114 -26.87 1.61 5.67
C GLY A 114 -27.05 3.01 5.08
N LYS A 115 -27.18 4.02 5.93
CA LYS A 115 -27.33 5.42 5.50
C LYS A 115 -26.00 6.18 5.38
N ILE A 116 -24.90 5.58 5.82
CA ILE A 116 -23.58 6.22 5.81
C ILE A 116 -22.82 5.81 4.56
N VAL A 117 -22.22 6.78 3.89
CA VAL A 117 -21.34 6.56 2.75
C VAL A 117 -19.92 6.93 3.17
N LEU A 118 -19.02 5.95 3.07
CA LEU A 118 -17.58 6.12 3.20
C LEU A 118 -16.98 6.28 1.81
N LYS A 119 -16.09 7.24 1.65
CA LYS A 119 -15.31 7.44 0.44
C LYS A 119 -13.85 7.15 0.68
N ILE A 120 -13.22 6.42 -0.21
CA ILE A 120 -11.77 6.24 -0.23
C ILE A 120 -11.12 7.51 -0.78
N ARG A 121 -10.55 8.33 0.10
CA ARG A 121 -9.99 9.62 -0.29
C ARG A 121 -8.60 9.51 -0.88
N ALA A 122 -7.77 8.65 -0.30
CA ALA A 122 -6.41 8.42 -0.77
C ALA A 122 -5.96 7.00 -0.42
N ILE A 123 -5.18 6.40 -1.30
CA ILE A 123 -4.42 5.18 -1.09
C ILE A 123 -2.99 5.49 -1.49
N GLU A 124 -2.10 5.51 -0.52
CA GLU A 124 -0.66 5.63 -0.74
C GLU A 124 -0.03 4.29 -0.38
N GLN A 125 0.65 3.65 -1.31
CA GLN A 125 1.42 2.43 -1.06
C GLN A 125 2.86 2.72 -1.41
N GLN A 126 3.72 2.66 -0.43
CA GLN A 126 5.15 2.63 -0.64
C GLN A 126 5.55 1.16 -0.77
N GLN A 127 5.84 0.75 -1.97
CA GLN A 127 6.66 -0.44 -2.14
C GLN A 127 7.98 -0.11 -1.41
N PRO A 128 8.52 -1.02 -0.56
CA PRO A 128 9.89 -0.85 -0.16
C PRO A 128 10.66 -0.67 -1.46
N GLU A 129 11.28 0.48 -1.62
CA GLU A 129 12.27 0.64 -2.67
C GLU A 129 13.20 -0.57 -2.49
N ILE A 130 13.02 -1.58 -3.34
CA ILE A 130 14.13 -2.47 -3.63
C ILE A 130 15.16 -1.45 -4.05
N ASN A 131 16.19 -1.25 -3.23
CA ASN A 131 17.38 -0.56 -3.65
C ASN A 131 17.80 -1.23 -4.97
N GLN A 132 17.16 -0.80 -6.06
CA GLN A 132 17.86 -0.80 -7.31
C GLN A 132 19.04 0.06 -6.96
N PRO A 133 20.26 -0.50 -6.98
CA PRO A 133 21.43 0.35 -6.84
C PRO A 133 21.14 1.46 -7.82
N SER A 134 20.91 2.66 -7.27
CA SER A 134 20.78 3.85 -8.11
C SER A 134 21.91 3.68 -9.07
N ALA A 135 21.62 3.53 -10.36
CA ALA A 135 22.64 3.42 -11.36
C ALA A 135 23.35 4.78 -11.32
N GLN A 136 24.17 4.95 -10.28
CA GLN A 136 25.16 5.99 -10.30
C GLN A 136 25.92 5.73 -11.58
N PRO A 137 26.06 6.72 -12.45
CA PRO A 137 26.80 6.53 -13.66
C PRO A 137 28.13 5.94 -13.26
N VAL A 138 28.36 4.68 -13.62
CA VAL A 138 29.63 4.00 -13.33
C VAL A 138 30.63 4.68 -14.24
N TYR A 139 31.43 5.55 -13.66
CA TYR A 139 32.51 6.20 -14.37
C TYR A 139 33.61 5.16 -14.59
N GLY A 140 33.87 4.85 -15.85
CA GLY A 140 35.00 4.01 -16.23
C GLY A 140 36.17 4.88 -16.67
N ILE A 141 37.38 4.36 -16.53
CA ILE A 141 38.61 4.93 -17.10
C ILE A 141 38.96 4.23 -18.41
N LYS A 142 39.49 4.97 -19.33
CA LYS A 142 39.90 4.46 -20.65
C LYS A 142 41.41 4.25 -20.70
N CYS A 143 41.86 3.05 -21.04
CA CYS A 143 43.26 2.80 -21.22
C CYS A 143 43.76 3.45 -22.53
N PRO A 144 45.08 3.59 -22.75
CA PRO A 144 45.64 4.22 -23.94
C PRO A 144 45.24 3.57 -25.27
N THR A 145 44.78 2.33 -25.24
CA THR A 145 44.29 1.59 -26.42
C THR A 145 42.77 1.60 -26.57
N GLY A 146 42.04 2.29 -25.66
CA GLY A 146 40.60 2.50 -25.77
C GLY A 146 39.73 1.51 -25.01
N HIS A 147 40.26 0.57 -24.25
CA HIS A 147 39.46 -0.32 -23.39
C HIS A 147 38.92 0.46 -22.18
N VAL A 148 37.65 0.31 -21.90
CA VAL A 148 37.00 0.95 -20.77
C VAL A 148 37.01 -0.02 -19.59
N LEU A 149 37.46 0.42 -18.43
CA LEU A 149 37.68 -0.37 -17.22
C LEU A 149 37.08 0.35 -16.00
N PRO A 150 36.72 -0.38 -14.93
CA PRO A 150 36.33 0.22 -13.65
C PRO A 150 37.45 1.17 -13.15
N HIS A 151 37.06 2.18 -12.38
CA HIS A 151 37.96 3.21 -11.85
C HIS A 151 39.09 2.63 -10.95
N ASP A 152 38.87 1.44 -10.38
CA ASP A 152 39.85 0.73 -9.56
C ASP A 152 41.09 0.29 -10.30
N TYR A 153 41.09 0.34 -11.63
CA TYR A 153 42.25 0.04 -12.46
C TYR A 153 43.17 1.25 -12.71
N LEU A 154 42.86 2.41 -12.12
CA LEU A 154 43.75 3.59 -12.20
C LEU A 154 45.08 3.30 -11.49
N GLY A 155 46.18 3.47 -12.17
CA GLY A 155 47.52 3.13 -11.67
C GLY A 155 47.92 1.66 -11.87
N LEU A 156 47.03 0.83 -12.44
CA LEU A 156 47.30 -0.59 -12.75
C LEU A 156 47.51 -0.80 -14.27
N PHE A 157 47.69 -2.05 -14.69
CA PHE A 157 47.79 -2.43 -16.08
C PHE A 157 46.45 -2.89 -16.64
N CYS A 158 46.14 -2.53 -17.86
CA CYS A 158 44.95 -2.98 -18.56
C CYS A 158 45.00 -4.50 -18.78
N PRO A 159 44.02 -5.28 -18.30
CA PRO A 159 44.02 -6.72 -18.47
C PRO A 159 43.83 -7.19 -19.92
N HIS A 160 43.34 -6.29 -20.79
CA HIS A 160 43.10 -6.62 -22.21
C HIS A 160 44.32 -6.35 -23.11
N CYS A 161 45.17 -5.39 -22.78
CA CYS A 161 46.30 -4.97 -23.62
C CYS A 161 47.64 -4.81 -22.87
N GLY A 162 47.67 -5.01 -21.56
CA GLY A 162 48.87 -4.93 -20.72
C GLY A 162 49.51 -3.53 -20.57
N LYS A 163 48.86 -2.49 -21.07
CA LYS A 163 49.40 -1.10 -20.94
C LYS A 163 49.01 -0.48 -19.61
N GLY A 164 49.92 0.26 -18.99
CA GLY A 164 49.68 0.98 -17.75
C GLY A 164 48.67 2.11 -17.94
N ILE A 165 47.76 2.27 -16.95
CA ILE A 165 46.73 3.29 -16.93
C ILE A 165 47.14 4.35 -15.93
N GLN A 166 47.92 5.35 -16.37
CA GLN A 166 48.47 6.40 -15.51
C GLN A 166 47.57 7.67 -15.46
N SER A 167 46.74 7.87 -16.47
CA SER A 167 45.75 8.95 -16.52
C SER A 167 44.61 8.49 -17.44
N GLY A 168 43.38 8.62 -17.01
CA GLY A 168 42.21 8.21 -17.80
C GLY A 168 41.18 9.32 -17.88
N GLU A 169 40.64 9.57 -19.07
CA GLU A 169 39.41 10.35 -19.22
C GLU A 169 38.27 9.55 -18.65
N SER A 170 37.54 10.14 -17.69
CA SER A 170 36.34 9.52 -17.13
C SER A 170 35.22 9.54 -18.15
N GLN A 171 34.68 8.39 -18.49
CA GLN A 171 33.48 8.26 -19.32
C GLN A 171 32.34 7.56 -18.59
N VAL A 172 31.11 8.00 -18.86
CA VAL A 172 29.91 7.37 -18.34
C VAL A 172 29.69 6.06 -19.07
N LEU A 173 29.69 4.96 -18.35
CA LEU A 173 29.27 3.65 -18.87
C LEU A 173 27.73 3.64 -18.98
N ARG A 174 27.22 3.44 -20.17
CA ARG A 174 25.79 3.25 -20.45
C ARG A 174 25.42 1.78 -20.37
#